data_f1d3518b0f39bd7da049b57d3432b256
#
_entry.id   f1d3518b0f39bd7da049b57d3432b256
#
_cell.length_a   1.000
_cell.length_b   1.000
_cell.length_c   1.000
_cell.angle_alpha   90.00
_cell.angle_beta   90.00
_cell.angle_gamma   90.00
#
_symmetry.space_group_name_H-M   'P 1'
#
loop_
_entity.id
_entity.type
_entity.pdbx_description
1 polymer ?
#
loop_
_entity_poly.entity_id
_entity_poly.type
_entity_poly.pdbx_seq_one_letter_code
_entity_poly.pdbx_strand_id
1 'polypeptide(L)'
;VIPYFMTKNKYLSLGLIILITFIAPVIGGFVTSSFKEPWYSEIILPTYNPPSSVFGPVWTTLYILMSIAAWLSWKNSFDEKILKIYFIHLFFNAIWSIIFFGFHLIGLALIDIIIILLFIIYLMKTYYKINKLSFYLTLPYFLWSSYALVLNTSIFLLN
;
A
#
# COMPACT_ATOMS: atom_id res chain seq x y z
N VAL A 1 8.51 6.89 18.40
CA VAL A 1 9.39 6.05 19.25
C VAL A 1 9.13 4.59 18.92
N ILE A 2 10.18 3.83 18.62
CA ILE A 2 10.07 2.37 18.43
C ILE A 2 9.89 1.73 19.81
N PRO A 3 8.88 0.85 20.00
CA PRO A 3 8.74 0.13 21.26
C PRO A 3 10.01 -0.67 21.60
N TYR A 4 10.37 -0.71 22.87
CA TYR A 4 11.59 -1.37 23.35
C TYR A 4 11.73 -2.83 22.88
N PHE A 5 10.62 -3.57 22.81
CA PHE A 5 10.64 -4.97 22.36
C PHE A 5 11.02 -5.11 20.87
N MET A 6 10.76 -4.10 20.03
CA MET A 6 11.16 -4.12 18.62
C MET A 6 12.68 -4.02 18.44
N THR A 7 13.36 -3.33 19.35
CA THR A 7 14.83 -3.23 19.30
C THR A 7 15.50 -4.48 19.87
N LYS A 8 14.86 -5.17 20.81
CA LYS A 8 15.44 -6.33 21.50
C LYS A 8 15.33 -7.64 20.73
N ASN A 9 14.24 -7.85 19.99
CA ASN A 9 14.01 -9.08 19.22
C ASN A 9 13.65 -8.74 17.76
N LYS A 10 14.59 -8.99 16.87
CA LYS A 10 14.45 -8.67 15.43
C LYS A 10 13.31 -9.46 14.76
N TYR A 11 13.13 -10.72 15.12
CA TYR A 11 12.06 -11.54 14.54
C TYR A 11 10.67 -11.18 15.07
N LEU A 12 10.60 -10.81 16.34
CA LEU A 12 9.37 -10.25 16.90
C LEU A 12 8.99 -8.94 16.18
N SER A 13 9.97 -8.11 15.87
CA SER A 13 9.77 -6.87 15.10
C SER A 13 9.21 -7.15 13.71
N LEU A 14 9.70 -8.18 13.01
CA LEU A 14 9.16 -8.59 11.71
C LEU A 14 7.67 -8.98 11.85
N GLY A 15 7.34 -9.82 12.82
CA GLY A 15 5.97 -10.24 13.07
C GLY A 15 5.03 -9.05 13.34
N LEU A 16 5.48 -8.09 14.12
CA LEU A 16 4.71 -6.87 14.43
C LEU A 16 4.53 -5.97 13.22
N ILE A 17 5.56 -5.78 12.41
CA ILE A 17 5.46 -4.98 11.18
C ILE A 17 4.48 -5.65 10.21
N ILE A 18 4.51 -6.97 10.08
CA ILE A 18 3.55 -7.71 9.25
C ILE A 18 2.13 -7.53 9.79
N LEU A 19 1.91 -7.70 11.08
CA LEU A 19 0.59 -7.53 11.70
C LEU A 19 0.03 -6.12 11.48
N ILE A 20 0.84 -5.09 11.69
CA ILE A 20 0.43 -3.70 11.48
C ILE A 20 0.15 -3.46 9.99
N THR A 21 0.99 -3.97 9.11
CA THR A 21 0.80 -3.84 7.66
C THR A 21 -0.54 -4.42 7.20
N PHE A 22 -0.93 -5.57 7.72
CA PHE A 22 -2.17 -6.24 7.32
C PHE A 22 -3.45 -5.59 7.88
N ILE A 23 -3.35 -4.60 8.75
CA ILE A 23 -4.50 -3.76 9.12
C ILE A 23 -5.06 -3.05 7.88
N ALA A 24 -4.21 -2.56 6.98
CA ALA A 24 -4.64 -1.88 5.77
C ALA A 24 -5.49 -2.77 4.85
N PRO A 25 -5.05 -3.97 4.42
CA PRO A 25 -5.88 -4.84 3.59
C PRO A 25 -7.12 -5.39 4.30
N VAL A 26 -7.11 -5.54 5.61
CA VAL A 26 -8.30 -5.95 6.37
C VAL A 26 -9.37 -4.85 6.28
N ILE A 27 -9.00 -3.59 6.52
CA ILE A 27 -9.90 -2.45 6.36
C ILE A 27 -10.36 -2.34 4.90
N GLY A 28 -9.44 -2.38 3.95
CA GLY A 28 -9.74 -2.27 2.52
C GLY A 28 -10.65 -3.38 2.03
N GLY A 29 -10.42 -4.62 2.43
CA GLY A 29 -11.25 -5.76 2.08
C GLY A 29 -12.66 -5.67 2.65
N PHE A 30 -12.78 -5.25 3.91
CA PHE A 30 -14.08 -5.04 4.53
C PHE A 30 -14.88 -3.95 3.81
N VAL A 31 -14.30 -2.80 3.56
CA VAL A 31 -14.97 -1.69 2.87
C VAL A 31 -15.34 -2.07 1.45
N THR A 32 -14.44 -2.72 0.72
CA THR A 32 -14.69 -3.16 -0.65
C THR A 32 -15.85 -4.16 -0.71
N SER A 33 -15.86 -5.16 0.15
CA SER A 33 -16.93 -6.16 0.16
C SER A 33 -18.29 -5.58 0.58
N SER A 34 -18.29 -4.56 1.42
CA SER A 34 -19.52 -3.98 1.96
C SER A 34 -20.13 -2.88 1.07
N PHE A 35 -19.31 -2.12 0.35
CA PHE A 35 -19.75 -0.87 -0.30
C PHE A 35 -19.44 -0.77 -1.79
N LYS A 36 -18.71 -1.72 -2.37
CA LYS A 36 -18.34 -1.69 -3.78
C LYS A 36 -19.53 -1.78 -4.71
N GLU A 37 -20.41 -2.75 -4.46
CA GLU A 37 -21.58 -2.99 -5.31
C GLU A 37 -22.84 -2.35 -4.72
N PRO A 38 -23.81 -1.91 -5.54
CA PRO A 38 -23.84 -2.02 -7.01
C PRO A 38 -23.06 -0.92 -7.77
N TRP A 39 -22.54 0.08 -7.06
CA TRP A 39 -21.93 1.27 -7.66
C TRP A 39 -20.80 0.93 -8.66
N TYR A 40 -19.88 0.03 -8.30
CA TYR A 40 -18.72 -0.29 -9.14
C TYR A 40 -19.12 -0.97 -10.45
N SER A 41 -20.19 -1.74 -10.46
CA SER A 41 -20.73 -2.35 -11.69
C SER A 41 -21.46 -1.36 -12.60
N GLU A 42 -21.85 -0.20 -12.08
CA GLU A 42 -22.60 0.83 -12.81
C GLU A 42 -21.67 1.88 -13.45
N ILE A 43 -20.44 2.04 -12.94
CA ILE A 43 -19.49 3.01 -13.50
C ILE A 43 -18.79 2.47 -14.76
N ILE A 44 -18.27 3.39 -15.58
CA ILE A 44 -17.53 3.05 -16.77
C ILE A 44 -16.09 2.71 -16.40
N LEU A 45 -15.68 1.47 -16.68
CA LEU A 45 -14.32 0.99 -16.43
C LEU A 45 -13.51 1.01 -17.74
N PRO A 46 -12.18 1.25 -17.66
CA PRO A 46 -11.33 1.14 -18.83
C PRO A 46 -11.24 -0.32 -19.31
N THR A 47 -11.01 -0.50 -20.62
CA THR A 47 -10.95 -1.85 -21.25
C THR A 47 -9.84 -2.73 -20.68
N TYR A 48 -8.79 -2.11 -20.15
CA TYR A 48 -7.64 -2.78 -19.53
C TYR A 48 -7.78 -2.96 -18.01
N ASN A 49 -8.98 -2.74 -17.45
CA ASN A 49 -9.22 -3.00 -16.04
C ASN A 49 -9.16 -4.51 -15.77
N PRO A 50 -8.30 -4.96 -14.82
CA PRO A 50 -8.13 -6.39 -14.59
C PRO A 50 -9.38 -7.01 -13.95
N PRO A 51 -9.58 -8.34 -14.08
CA PRO A 51 -10.66 -9.03 -13.37
C PRO A 51 -10.55 -8.86 -11.86
N SER A 52 -11.68 -8.76 -11.17
CA SER A 52 -11.71 -8.56 -9.72
C SER A 52 -10.95 -9.63 -8.93
N SER A 53 -10.86 -10.86 -9.46
CA SER A 53 -10.13 -11.97 -8.83
C SER A 53 -8.61 -11.77 -8.77
N VAL A 54 -8.05 -10.85 -9.55
CA VAL A 54 -6.60 -10.56 -9.59
C VAL A 54 -6.17 -9.70 -8.40
N PHE A 55 -7.03 -8.80 -7.94
CA PHE A 55 -6.66 -7.80 -6.93
C PHE A 55 -6.27 -8.41 -5.58
N GLY A 56 -7.02 -9.38 -5.07
CA GLY A 56 -6.75 -10.02 -3.78
C GLY A 56 -5.36 -10.66 -3.69
N PRO A 57 -5.02 -11.60 -4.57
CA PRO A 57 -3.71 -12.24 -4.56
C PRO A 57 -2.55 -11.27 -4.77
N VAL A 58 -2.69 -10.30 -5.67
CA VAL A 58 -1.65 -9.31 -5.95
C VAL A 58 -1.41 -8.44 -4.73
N TRP A 59 -2.43 -7.86 -4.14
CA TRP A 59 -2.29 -7.01 -2.97
C TRP A 59 -1.74 -7.77 -1.77
N THR A 60 -2.19 -9.00 -1.52
CA THR A 60 -1.67 -9.83 -0.44
C THR A 60 -0.16 -10.06 -0.59
N THR A 61 0.29 -10.41 -1.78
CA THR A 61 1.72 -10.57 -2.08
C THR A 61 2.48 -9.27 -1.84
N LEU A 62 1.96 -8.13 -2.30
CA LEU A 62 2.61 -6.84 -2.14
C LEU A 62 2.74 -6.44 -0.67
N TYR A 63 1.71 -6.68 0.16
CA TYR A 63 1.78 -6.37 1.59
C TYR A 63 2.83 -7.20 2.32
N ILE A 64 3.02 -8.46 1.94
CA ILE A 64 4.10 -9.29 2.47
C ILE A 64 5.47 -8.72 2.07
N LEU A 65 5.66 -8.43 0.79
CA LEU A 65 6.93 -7.90 0.28
C LEU A 65 7.29 -6.55 0.88
N MET A 66 6.32 -5.62 1.00
CA MET A 66 6.60 -4.30 1.56
C MET A 66 6.92 -4.35 3.05
N SER A 67 6.30 -5.23 3.81
CA SER A 67 6.58 -5.38 5.24
C SER A 67 7.99 -5.94 5.47
N ILE A 68 8.42 -6.91 4.66
CA ILE A 68 9.78 -7.45 4.71
C ILE A 68 10.79 -6.36 4.31
N ALA A 69 10.50 -5.57 3.28
CA ALA A 69 11.36 -4.47 2.83
C ALA A 69 11.59 -3.43 3.94
N ALA A 70 10.51 -3.00 4.61
CA ALA A 70 10.59 -2.05 5.71
C ALA A 70 11.38 -2.63 6.89
N TRP A 71 11.15 -3.88 7.24
CA TRP A 71 11.87 -4.56 8.32
C TRP A 71 13.36 -4.69 8.03
N LEU A 72 13.76 -5.11 6.83
CA LEU A 72 15.16 -5.24 6.44
C LEU A 72 15.91 -3.91 6.52
N SER A 73 15.31 -2.83 6.03
CA SER A 73 15.92 -1.51 6.08
C SER A 73 16.02 -0.99 7.51
N TRP A 74 14.98 -1.15 8.32
CA TRP A 74 15.03 -0.79 9.72
C TRP A 74 16.07 -1.64 10.50
N LYS A 75 16.09 -2.95 10.29
CA LYS A 75 17.05 -3.87 10.93
C LYS A 75 18.50 -3.49 10.65
N ASN A 76 18.79 -3.00 9.46
CA ASN A 76 20.17 -2.65 9.06
C ASN A 76 20.59 -1.25 9.52
N SER A 77 19.67 -0.33 9.74
CA SER A 77 19.96 1.06 10.09
C SER A 77 19.54 1.45 11.52
N PHE A 78 18.55 0.76 12.08
CA PHE A 78 17.85 1.14 13.32
C PHE A 78 17.30 2.57 13.26
N ASP A 79 17.00 3.08 12.06
CA ASP A 79 16.44 4.41 11.87
C ASP A 79 14.92 4.38 12.03
N GLU A 80 14.46 4.98 13.12
CA GLU A 80 13.02 5.09 13.43
C GLU A 80 12.23 5.83 12.35
N LYS A 81 12.86 6.74 11.64
CA LYS A 81 12.23 7.52 10.59
C LYS A 81 11.69 6.64 9.46
N ILE A 82 12.39 5.55 9.14
CA ILE A 82 11.96 4.58 8.13
C ILE A 82 10.60 3.99 8.48
N LEU A 83 10.46 3.47 9.71
CA LEU A 83 9.20 2.87 10.16
C LEU A 83 8.10 3.92 10.30
N LYS A 84 8.43 5.11 10.79
CA LYS A 84 7.46 6.20 10.90
C LYS A 84 6.86 6.57 9.54
N ILE A 85 7.69 6.75 8.54
CA ILE A 85 7.25 7.07 7.17
C ILE A 85 6.49 5.89 6.57
N TYR A 86 6.96 4.67 6.78
CA TYR A 86 6.28 3.47 6.31
C TYR A 86 4.86 3.35 6.89
N PHE A 87 4.67 3.59 8.18
CA PHE A 87 3.36 3.51 8.81
C PHE A 87 2.44 4.67 8.40
N ILE A 88 2.97 5.87 8.20
CA ILE A 88 2.20 6.98 7.64
C ILE A 88 1.73 6.63 6.21
N HIS A 89 2.60 6.05 5.40
CA HIS A 89 2.25 5.58 4.07
C HIS A 89 1.14 4.52 4.11
N LEU A 90 1.18 3.58 5.07
CA LEU A 90 0.13 2.57 5.25
C LEU A 90 -1.23 3.19 5.60
N PHE A 91 -1.24 4.29 6.34
CA PHE A 91 -2.47 5.02 6.61
C PHE A 91 -3.12 5.50 5.30
N PHE A 92 -2.36 6.14 4.41
CA PHE A 92 -2.87 6.56 3.11
C PHE A 92 -3.30 5.37 2.26
N ASN A 93 -2.54 4.28 2.29
CA ASN A 93 -2.91 3.06 1.59
C ASN A 93 -4.26 2.50 2.08
N ALA A 94 -4.49 2.50 3.40
CA ALA A 94 -5.74 2.01 3.99
C ALA A 94 -6.94 2.88 3.62
N ILE A 95 -6.80 4.20 3.64
CA ILE A 95 -7.91 5.11 3.37
C ILE A 95 -8.30 5.17 1.89
N TRP A 96 -7.44 4.73 0.97
CA TRP A 96 -7.78 4.72 -0.45
C TRP A 96 -9.05 3.92 -0.73
N SER A 97 -9.15 2.71 -0.19
CA SER A 97 -10.36 1.89 -0.36
C SER A 97 -11.60 2.51 0.28
N ILE A 98 -11.43 3.17 1.42
CA ILE A 98 -12.51 3.89 2.09
C ILE A 98 -13.02 5.02 1.18
N ILE A 99 -12.12 5.78 0.59
CA ILE A 99 -12.48 6.91 -0.29
C ILE A 99 -13.11 6.40 -1.59
N PHE A 100 -12.48 5.42 -2.24
CA PHE A 100 -12.90 4.94 -3.55
C PHE A 100 -14.16 4.08 -3.46
N PHE A 101 -14.14 3.01 -2.70
CA PHE A 101 -15.25 2.05 -2.59
C PHE A 101 -16.27 2.43 -1.52
N GLY A 102 -15.85 3.06 -0.43
CA GLY A 102 -16.74 3.46 0.65
C GLY A 102 -17.54 4.71 0.32
N PHE A 103 -16.87 5.77 -0.06
CA PHE A 103 -17.50 7.06 -0.37
C PHE A 103 -17.72 7.31 -1.86
N HIS A 104 -17.19 6.46 -2.73
CA HIS A 104 -17.32 6.58 -4.19
C HIS A 104 -16.74 7.90 -4.75
N LEU A 105 -15.72 8.43 -4.08
CA LEU A 105 -15.05 9.70 -4.43
C LEU A 105 -13.81 9.43 -5.28
N ILE A 106 -14.01 9.21 -6.58
CA ILE A 106 -12.95 8.82 -7.53
C ILE A 106 -11.84 9.87 -7.59
N GLY A 107 -12.17 11.16 -7.63
CA GLY A 107 -11.20 12.25 -7.70
C GLY A 107 -10.36 12.38 -6.44
N LEU A 108 -10.97 12.22 -5.26
CA LEU A 108 -10.22 12.26 -4.00
C LEU A 108 -9.32 11.03 -3.84
N ALA A 109 -9.80 9.86 -4.29
CA ALA A 109 -8.99 8.65 -4.33
C ALA A 109 -7.78 8.80 -5.28
N LEU A 110 -7.93 9.54 -6.38
CA LEU A 110 -6.84 9.86 -7.29
C LEU A 110 -5.76 10.70 -6.60
N ILE A 111 -6.14 11.70 -5.82
CA ILE A 111 -5.20 12.48 -5.03
C ILE A 111 -4.48 11.59 -4.02
N ASP A 112 -5.19 10.72 -3.35
CA ASP A 112 -4.62 9.82 -2.34
C ASP A 112 -3.59 8.87 -2.95
N ILE A 113 -3.86 8.27 -4.11
CA ILE A 113 -2.89 7.35 -4.74
C ILE A 113 -1.63 8.08 -5.24
N ILE A 114 -1.74 9.34 -5.60
CA ILE A 114 -0.56 10.17 -5.90
C ILE A 114 0.28 10.34 -4.64
N ILE A 115 -0.33 10.62 -3.51
CA ILE A 115 0.37 10.72 -2.22
C ILE A 115 1.06 9.39 -1.87
N ILE A 116 0.36 8.27 -2.02
CA ILE A 116 0.93 6.93 -1.81
C ILE A 116 2.19 6.74 -2.67
N LEU A 117 2.12 7.07 -3.96
CA LEU A 117 3.27 6.93 -4.87
C LEU A 117 4.47 7.79 -4.46
N LEU A 118 4.22 9.00 -3.98
CA LEU A 118 5.29 9.86 -3.47
C LEU A 118 5.99 9.24 -2.25
N PHE A 119 5.24 8.62 -1.35
CA PHE A 119 5.80 7.87 -0.23
C PHE A 119 6.60 6.64 -0.70
N ILE A 120 6.08 5.90 -1.67
CA ILE A 120 6.79 4.73 -2.23
C ILE A 120 8.13 5.14 -2.83
N ILE A 121 8.15 6.21 -3.62
CA ILE A 121 9.39 6.73 -4.22
C ILE A 121 10.39 7.15 -3.14
N TYR A 122 9.93 7.85 -2.12
CA TYR A 122 10.79 8.25 -1.00
C TYR A 122 11.38 7.03 -0.27
N LEU A 123 10.54 6.05 0.06
CA LEU A 123 10.98 4.81 0.70
C LEU A 123 11.98 4.05 -0.17
N MET A 124 11.72 3.92 -1.47
CA MET A 124 12.63 3.23 -2.39
C MET A 124 13.99 3.90 -2.47
N LYS A 125 14.03 5.24 -2.52
CA LYS A 125 15.31 5.99 -2.50
C LYS A 125 16.07 5.77 -1.20
N THR A 126 15.38 5.75 -0.09
CA THR A 126 15.97 5.48 1.23
C THR A 126 16.46 4.04 1.33
N TYR A 127 15.65 3.09 0.91
CA TYR A 127 16.01 1.66 0.92
C TYR A 127 17.24 1.37 0.06
N TYR A 128 17.33 1.97 -1.12
CA TYR A 128 18.46 1.75 -2.02
C TYR A 128 19.82 2.06 -1.37
N LYS A 129 19.83 3.07 -0.49
CA LYS A 129 21.05 3.47 0.24
C LYS A 129 21.38 2.55 1.41
N ILE A 130 20.39 1.89 2.00
CA ILE A 130 20.55 1.10 3.23
C ILE A 130 20.65 -0.39 2.89
N ASN A 131 19.72 -0.91 2.11
CA ASN A 131 19.64 -2.32 1.75
C ASN A 131 18.96 -2.44 0.38
N LYS A 132 19.74 -2.79 -0.63
CA LYS A 132 19.25 -2.91 -2.01
C LYS A 132 18.14 -3.96 -2.16
N LEU A 133 18.13 -5.01 -1.34
CA LEU A 133 17.07 -6.00 -1.37
C LEU A 133 15.72 -5.37 -1.00
N SER A 134 15.68 -4.47 -0.03
CA SER A 134 14.46 -3.72 0.31
C SER A 134 13.95 -2.89 -0.87
N PHE A 135 14.84 -2.27 -1.63
CA PHE A 135 14.47 -1.58 -2.86
C PHE A 135 13.81 -2.53 -3.87
N TYR A 136 14.43 -3.67 -4.15
CA TYR A 136 13.89 -4.63 -5.12
C TYR A 136 12.59 -5.28 -4.65
N LEU A 137 12.43 -5.52 -3.37
CA LEU A 137 11.18 -6.04 -2.81
C LEU A 137 10.02 -5.03 -2.89
N THR A 138 10.33 -3.74 -2.93
CA THR A 138 9.34 -2.66 -3.07
C THR A 138 9.02 -2.35 -4.54
N LEU A 139 9.86 -2.75 -5.48
CA LEU A 139 9.68 -2.46 -6.90
C LEU A 139 8.34 -2.99 -7.45
N PRO A 140 7.90 -4.23 -7.17
CA PRO A 140 6.57 -4.69 -7.61
C PRO A 140 5.42 -3.81 -7.10
N TYR A 141 5.51 -3.33 -5.88
CA TYR A 141 4.53 -2.43 -5.29
C TYR A 141 4.49 -1.08 -6.04
N PHE A 142 5.65 -0.52 -6.35
CA PHE A 142 5.75 0.69 -7.17
C PHE A 142 5.10 0.51 -8.54
N LEU A 143 5.39 -0.58 -9.23
CA LEU A 143 4.85 -0.88 -10.55
C LEU A 143 3.33 -1.06 -10.51
N TRP A 144 2.83 -1.82 -9.55
CA TRP A 144 1.39 -2.04 -9.39
C TRP A 144 0.65 -0.77 -9.00
N SER A 145 1.20 0.02 -8.09
CA SER A 145 0.61 1.29 -7.67
C SER A 145 0.62 2.32 -8.80
N SER A 146 1.62 2.31 -9.67
CA SER A 146 1.65 3.13 -10.88
C SER A 146 0.56 2.71 -11.85
N TYR A 147 0.33 1.41 -12.03
CA TYR A 147 -0.79 0.90 -12.83
C TYR A 147 -2.14 1.26 -12.19
N ALA A 148 -2.26 1.16 -10.87
CA ALA A 148 -3.45 1.58 -10.16
C ALA A 148 -3.73 3.08 -10.32
N LEU A 149 -2.69 3.91 -10.39
CA LEU A 149 -2.83 5.34 -10.72
C LEU A 149 -3.43 5.53 -12.12
N VAL A 150 -2.95 4.77 -13.11
CA VAL A 150 -3.49 4.81 -14.48
C VAL A 150 -4.96 4.39 -14.47
N LEU A 151 -5.31 3.32 -13.78
CA LEU A 151 -6.70 2.87 -13.65
C LEU A 151 -7.60 3.92 -12.99
N ASN A 152 -7.17 4.46 -11.86
CA ASN A 152 -7.93 5.48 -11.12
C ASN A 152 -8.13 6.74 -11.97
N THR A 153 -7.09 7.17 -12.69
CA THR A 153 -7.16 8.33 -13.60
C THR A 153 -8.16 8.05 -14.73
N SER A 154 -8.08 6.87 -15.34
CA SER A 154 -8.98 6.48 -16.42
C SER A 154 -10.45 6.42 -15.96
N ILE A 155 -10.70 5.85 -14.80
CA ILE A 155 -12.05 5.81 -14.23
C ILE A 155 -12.55 7.24 -13.95
N PHE A 156 -11.70 8.11 -13.42
CA PHE A 156 -12.04 9.52 -13.18
C PHE A 156 -12.42 10.25 -14.47
N LEU A 157 -11.68 10.02 -15.55
CA LEU A 157 -11.94 10.68 -16.84
C LEU A 157 -13.17 10.11 -17.58
N LEU A 158 -13.51 8.85 -17.33
CA LEU A 158 -14.63 8.16 -17.98
C LEU A 158 -15.97 8.42 -17.29
N ASN A 159 -15.97 8.92 -16.07
CA ASN A 159 -17.16 9.14 -15.24
C ASN A 159 -17.28 10.58 -14.78
#